data_b775275df0d4a79220fcc7abf4963e4a
#
_entry.id   b775275df0d4a79220fcc7abf4963e4a
#
_cell.length_a   1.000
_cell.length_b   1.000
_cell.length_c   1.000
_cell.angle_alpha   90.00
_cell.angle_beta   90.00
_cell.angle_gamma   90.00
#
_symmetry.space_group_name_H-M   'P 1'
#
loop_
_entity.id
_entity.type
_entity.pdbx_description
1 polymer ?
#
loop_
_entity_poly.entity_id
_entity_poly.type
_entity_poly.pdbx_seq_one_letter_code
_entity_poly.pdbx_strand_id
1 'polypeptide(L)'
;MSVSVSQKHSEIIDAGLIRHRDDPTRLMQILRETQETLGWLSLETLTGIARRLHQPLARIQGVAGFYSFFHTQPLGRYRVLWSDNITDRMAGNERLMEAMCHRLWVEPGKVSEDGLVSVGRTSCTGLCD
;
A
#
# COMPACT_ATOMS: atom_id res chain seq x y z
N MET A 1 15.75 -23.74 3.26
CA MET A 1 16.45 -22.76 4.09
C MET A 1 15.84 -21.40 3.84
N SER A 2 14.82 -21.12 4.54
CA SER A 2 14.27 -19.79 4.62
C SER A 2 15.03 -19.04 5.70
N VAL A 3 16.18 -18.46 5.33
CA VAL A 3 16.63 -17.24 5.99
C VAL A 3 15.48 -16.30 5.72
N SER A 4 14.68 -16.24 6.69
CA SER A 4 13.28 -16.03 6.57
C SER A 4 13.07 -14.67 5.93
N VAL A 5 12.08 -14.60 5.08
CA VAL A 5 11.41 -13.36 4.65
C VAL A 5 11.36 -12.37 5.83
N SER A 6 11.15 -12.85 7.04
CA SER A 6 11.19 -12.11 8.30
C SER A 6 12.54 -11.44 8.60
N GLN A 7 13.67 -12.08 8.35
CA GLN A 7 14.98 -11.47 8.60
C GLN A 7 15.30 -10.36 7.59
N LYS A 8 15.01 -10.59 6.32
CA LYS A 8 15.16 -9.55 5.29
C LYS A 8 14.26 -8.35 5.54
N HIS A 9 13.02 -8.57 5.99
CA HIS A 9 12.12 -7.50 6.39
C HIS A 9 12.68 -6.70 7.56
N SER A 10 13.23 -7.37 8.57
CA SER A 10 13.86 -6.72 9.72
C SER A 10 15.05 -5.85 9.30
N GLU A 11 15.92 -6.36 8.44
CA GLU A 11 17.07 -5.62 7.93
C GLU A 11 16.66 -4.37 7.14
N ILE A 12 15.62 -4.46 6.32
CA ILE A 12 15.09 -3.33 5.54
C ILE A 12 14.51 -2.26 6.46
N ILE A 13 13.74 -2.65 7.45
CA ILE A 13 13.17 -1.75 8.45
C ILE A 13 14.28 -1.07 9.23
N ASP A 14 15.27 -1.84 9.68
CA ASP A 14 16.41 -1.32 10.43
C ASP A 14 17.23 -0.33 9.61
N ALA A 15 17.50 -0.62 8.35
CA ALA A 15 18.23 0.27 7.47
C ALA A 15 17.50 1.61 7.25
N GLY A 16 16.20 1.57 7.05
CA GLY A 16 15.37 2.78 6.93
C GLY A 16 15.37 3.60 8.22
N LEU A 17 15.20 2.96 9.36
CA LEU A 17 15.19 3.61 10.66
C LEU A 17 16.54 4.25 11.01
N ILE A 18 17.64 3.55 10.79
CA ILE A 18 19.00 4.07 11.00
C ILE A 18 19.25 5.31 10.12
N ARG A 19 18.82 5.28 8.86
CA ARG A 19 18.95 6.42 7.95
C ARG A 19 18.25 7.66 8.47
N HIS A 20 17.11 7.50 9.12
CA HIS A 20 16.33 8.57 9.70
C HIS A 20 16.59 8.76 11.21
N ARG A 21 17.64 8.14 11.77
CA ARG A 21 18.07 8.27 13.18
C ARG A 21 16.99 7.90 14.19
N ASP A 22 16.13 6.92 13.85
CA ASP A 22 15.00 6.50 14.68
C ASP A 22 14.10 7.69 15.14
N ASP A 23 13.96 8.71 14.30
CA ASP A 23 13.23 9.93 14.61
C ASP A 23 11.73 9.76 14.31
N PRO A 24 10.84 9.78 15.33
CA PRO A 24 9.40 9.64 15.12
C PRO A 24 8.79 10.74 14.23
N THR A 25 9.43 11.89 14.11
CA THR A 25 8.95 12.97 13.23
C THR A 25 9.15 12.64 11.75
N ARG A 26 9.98 11.65 11.45
CA ARG A 26 10.26 11.14 10.12
C ARG A 26 9.42 9.93 9.73
N LEU A 27 8.34 9.68 10.45
CA LEU A 27 7.49 8.50 10.24
C LEU A 27 7.02 8.35 8.79
N MET A 28 6.61 9.44 8.15
CA MET A 28 6.14 9.40 6.75
C MET A 28 7.24 8.92 5.79
N GLN A 29 8.44 9.42 5.95
CA GLN A 29 9.58 9.04 5.14
C GLN A 29 9.96 7.58 5.38
N ILE A 30 9.96 7.14 6.63
CA ILE A 30 10.26 5.76 7.01
C ILE A 30 9.23 4.81 6.39
N LEU A 31 7.93 5.10 6.52
CA LEU A 31 6.87 4.29 5.93
C LEU A 31 6.96 4.23 4.40
N ARG A 32 7.24 5.35 3.77
CA ARG A 32 7.38 5.43 2.32
C ARG A 32 8.54 4.59 1.81
N GLU A 33 9.73 4.74 2.38
CA GLU A 33 10.91 3.97 1.98
C GLU A 33 10.72 2.48 2.23
N THR A 34 10.11 2.13 3.35
CA THR A 34 9.79 0.73 3.68
C THR A 34 8.82 0.14 2.66
N GLN A 35 7.77 0.87 2.30
CA GLN A 35 6.81 0.44 1.30
C GLN A 35 7.44 0.31 -0.10
N GLU A 36 8.29 1.24 -0.49
CA GLU A 36 9.00 1.17 -1.78
C GLU A 36 9.84 -0.10 -1.91
N THR A 37 10.40 -0.55 -0.81
CA THR A 37 11.24 -1.77 -0.79
C THR A 37 10.41 -3.04 -0.66
N LEU A 38 9.39 -3.05 0.20
CA LEU A 38 8.58 -4.24 0.51
C LEU A 38 7.33 -4.37 -0.36
N GLY A 39 6.92 -3.31 -1.03
CA GLY A 39 5.71 -3.23 -1.86
C GLY A 39 4.44 -2.86 -1.08
N TRP A 40 4.37 -3.19 0.18
CA TRP A 40 3.24 -2.86 1.06
C TRP A 40 3.66 -2.93 2.53
N LEU A 41 2.82 -2.41 3.41
CA LEU A 41 3.09 -2.32 4.85
C LEU A 41 2.24 -3.35 5.59
N SER A 42 2.84 -4.50 5.93
CA SER A 42 2.17 -5.52 6.73
C SER A 42 2.05 -5.10 8.19
N LEU A 43 1.15 -5.76 8.92
CA LEU A 43 1.02 -5.55 10.37
C LEU A 43 2.34 -5.83 11.10
N GLU A 44 3.06 -6.85 10.69
CA GLU A 44 4.38 -7.19 11.22
C GLU A 44 5.37 -6.05 11.00
N THR A 45 5.40 -5.47 9.81
CA THR A 45 6.25 -4.33 9.46
C THR A 45 5.90 -3.10 10.30
N LEU A 46 4.62 -2.77 10.42
CA LEU A 46 4.15 -1.64 11.22
C LEU A 46 4.47 -1.83 12.71
N THR A 47 4.33 -3.05 13.22
CA THR A 47 4.68 -3.41 14.60
C THR A 47 6.18 -3.23 14.85
N GLY A 48 7.02 -3.66 13.93
CA GLY A 48 8.48 -3.48 14.00
C GLY A 48 8.88 -2.01 14.05
N ILE A 49 8.28 -1.19 13.20
CA ILE A 49 8.50 0.28 13.17
C ILE A 49 8.03 0.93 14.47
N ALA A 50 6.84 0.59 14.94
CA ALA A 50 6.28 1.11 16.19
C ALA A 50 7.18 0.81 17.39
N ARG A 51 7.65 -0.41 17.50
CA ARG A 51 8.55 -0.86 18.57
C ARG A 51 9.86 -0.08 18.54
N ARG A 52 10.45 0.08 17.36
CA ARG A 52 11.73 0.75 17.18
C ARG A 52 11.65 2.26 17.45
N LEU A 53 10.55 2.91 17.08
CA LEU A 53 10.31 4.33 17.32
C LEU A 53 9.73 4.61 18.70
N HIS A 54 9.49 3.60 19.51
CA HIS A 54 8.81 3.73 20.82
C HIS A 54 7.48 4.47 20.73
N GLN A 55 6.72 4.18 19.66
CA GLN A 55 5.41 4.76 19.42
C GLN A 55 4.31 3.68 19.52
N PRO A 56 3.10 4.05 19.94
CA PRO A 56 1.98 3.11 19.93
C PRO A 56 1.69 2.60 18.50
N LEU A 57 1.45 1.28 18.37
CA LEU A 57 1.08 0.70 17.09
C LEU A 57 -0.14 1.38 16.47
N ALA A 58 -1.13 1.75 17.27
CA ALA A 58 -2.33 2.44 16.82
C ALA A 58 -2.00 3.75 16.08
N ARG A 59 -0.99 4.48 16.51
CA ARG A 59 -0.53 5.70 15.83
C ARG A 59 0.06 5.39 14.46
N ILE A 60 0.89 4.37 14.38
CA ILE A 60 1.52 3.95 13.12
C ILE A 60 0.47 3.43 12.14
N GLN A 61 -0.45 2.59 12.61
CA GLN A 61 -1.58 2.11 11.81
C GLN A 61 -2.51 3.25 11.37
N GLY A 62 -2.75 4.22 12.23
CA GLY A 62 -3.56 5.39 11.90
C GLY A 62 -2.98 6.19 10.75
N VAL A 63 -1.67 6.42 10.75
CA VAL A 63 -0.96 7.11 9.65
C VAL A 63 -1.02 6.26 8.37
N ALA A 64 -0.70 4.97 8.46
CA ALA A 64 -0.71 4.08 7.30
C ALA A 64 -2.12 3.93 6.68
N GLY A 65 -3.17 3.97 7.49
CA GLY A 65 -4.56 3.87 7.01
C GLY A 65 -5.14 5.19 6.52
N PHE A 66 -4.65 6.31 7.02
CA PHE A 66 -5.17 7.64 6.64
C PHE A 66 -4.74 8.06 5.23
N TYR A 67 -3.50 7.83 4.87
CA TYR A 67 -2.96 8.24 3.57
C TYR A 67 -3.20 7.16 2.50
N SER A 68 -3.87 7.53 1.43
CA SER A 68 -4.25 6.61 0.35
C SER A 68 -3.06 6.02 -0.43
N PHE A 69 -1.89 6.62 -0.34
CA PHE A 69 -0.68 6.10 -0.99
C PHE A 69 0.05 5.04 -0.17
N PHE A 70 -0.35 4.79 1.08
CA PHE A 70 0.13 3.65 1.85
C PHE A 70 -0.80 2.45 1.66
N HIS A 71 -0.24 1.27 1.59
CA HIS A 71 -0.95 0.02 1.35
C HIS A 71 -0.67 -0.97 2.46
N THR A 72 -1.72 -1.32 3.19
CA THR A 72 -1.65 -2.29 4.29
C THR A 72 -2.05 -3.71 3.87
N GLN A 73 -2.31 -3.89 2.59
CA GLN A 73 -2.60 -5.18 1.97
C GLN A 73 -1.70 -5.39 0.75
N PRO A 74 -1.42 -6.63 0.37
CA PRO A 74 -0.62 -6.92 -0.81
C PRO A 74 -1.22 -6.29 -2.07
N LEU A 75 -0.36 -5.78 -2.93
CA LEU A 75 -0.72 -5.25 -4.24
C LEU A 75 -0.17 -6.14 -5.34
N GLY A 76 -0.84 -6.14 -6.50
CA GLY A 76 -0.31 -6.76 -7.70
C GLY A 76 0.90 -5.98 -8.24
N ARG A 77 1.68 -6.65 -9.09
CA ARG A 77 2.80 -6.03 -9.80
C ARG A 77 2.35 -4.82 -10.61
N TYR A 78 1.17 -4.90 -11.20
CA TYR A 78 0.51 -3.81 -11.90
C TYR A 78 -0.73 -3.40 -11.12
N ARG A 79 -0.87 -2.13 -10.89
CA ARG A 79 -2.00 -1.56 -10.15
C ARG A 79 -2.84 -0.71 -11.08
N VAL A 80 -4.09 -1.11 -11.26
CA VAL A 80 -5.07 -0.35 -12.03
C VAL A 80 -5.92 0.47 -11.07
N LEU A 81 -5.96 1.76 -11.26
CA LEU A 81 -6.75 2.68 -10.44
C LEU A 81 -7.92 3.22 -11.27
N TRP A 82 -9.11 3.05 -10.72
CA TRP A 82 -10.35 3.61 -11.28
C TRP A 82 -10.78 4.83 -10.49
N SER A 83 -11.15 5.86 -11.23
CA SER A 83 -11.69 7.09 -10.62
C SER A 83 -13.00 6.81 -9.92
N ASP A 84 -13.12 7.28 -8.69
CA ASP A 84 -14.36 7.27 -7.90
C ASP A 84 -15.10 8.63 -7.96
N ASN A 85 -14.74 9.47 -8.91
CA ASN A 85 -15.39 10.75 -9.13
C ASN A 85 -16.81 10.55 -9.66
N ILE A 86 -17.72 11.39 -9.19
CA ILE A 86 -19.13 11.31 -9.57
C ILE A 86 -19.35 11.49 -11.07
N THR A 87 -18.59 12.36 -11.72
CA THR A 87 -18.65 12.60 -13.16
C THR A 87 -18.30 11.33 -13.94
N ASP A 88 -17.24 10.65 -13.56
CA ASP A 88 -16.81 9.41 -14.20
C ASP A 88 -17.81 8.27 -13.95
N ARG A 89 -18.40 8.22 -12.76
CA ARG A 89 -19.48 7.27 -12.44
C ARG A 89 -20.71 7.49 -13.29
N MET A 90 -21.11 8.75 -13.49
CA MET A 90 -22.23 9.09 -14.36
C MET A 90 -21.96 8.78 -15.83
N ALA A 91 -20.71 8.82 -16.26
CA ALA A 91 -20.27 8.42 -17.60
C ALA A 91 -20.22 6.89 -17.79
N GLY A 92 -20.46 6.11 -16.76
CA GLY A 92 -20.55 4.64 -16.84
C GLY A 92 -19.24 3.90 -16.58
N ASN A 93 -18.28 4.51 -15.87
CA ASN A 93 -16.99 3.88 -15.60
C ASN A 93 -17.11 2.61 -14.74
N GLU A 94 -18.14 2.49 -13.90
CA GLU A 94 -18.34 1.29 -13.08
C GLU A 94 -18.56 0.02 -13.92
N ARG A 95 -19.34 0.14 -14.99
CA ARG A 95 -19.54 -0.99 -15.92
C ARG A 95 -18.24 -1.40 -16.59
N LEU A 96 -17.40 -0.43 -16.95
CA LEU A 96 -16.10 -0.69 -17.54
C LEU A 96 -15.14 -1.36 -16.53
N MET A 97 -15.17 -0.90 -15.29
CA MET A 97 -14.39 -1.51 -14.22
C MET A 97 -14.80 -2.97 -13.99
N GLU A 98 -16.11 -3.23 -13.89
CA GLU A 98 -16.63 -4.58 -13.72
C GLU A 98 -16.25 -5.49 -14.89
N ALA A 99 -16.38 -5.01 -16.12
CA ALA A 99 -16.01 -5.75 -17.32
C ALA A 99 -14.51 -6.08 -17.34
N MET A 100 -13.66 -5.13 -16.95
CA MET A 100 -12.23 -5.35 -16.87
C MET A 100 -11.87 -6.33 -15.76
N CYS A 101 -12.46 -6.18 -14.58
CA CYS A 101 -12.24 -7.10 -13.46
C CYS A 101 -12.65 -8.53 -13.83
N HIS A 102 -13.76 -8.69 -14.53
CA HIS A 102 -14.21 -9.99 -15.02
C HIS A 102 -13.22 -10.60 -16.01
N ARG A 103 -12.68 -9.82 -16.93
CA ARG A 103 -11.69 -10.31 -17.90
C ARG A 103 -10.35 -10.65 -17.28
N LEU A 104 -9.95 -9.92 -16.23
CA LEU A 104 -8.68 -10.14 -15.52
C LEU A 104 -8.80 -11.17 -14.39
N TRP A 105 -9.99 -11.69 -14.14
CA TRP A 105 -10.26 -12.65 -13.04
C TRP A 105 -9.80 -12.09 -11.67
N VAL A 106 -10.07 -10.82 -11.44
CA VAL A 106 -9.74 -10.13 -10.21
C VAL A 106 -10.97 -9.40 -9.66
N GLU A 107 -11.15 -9.44 -8.35
CA GLU A 107 -12.18 -8.63 -7.68
C GLU A 107 -11.63 -7.24 -7.35
N PRO A 108 -12.47 -6.18 -7.42
CA PRO A 108 -12.06 -4.85 -6.96
C PRO A 108 -11.56 -4.87 -5.52
N GLY A 109 -10.40 -4.24 -5.29
CA GLY A 109 -9.76 -4.22 -3.98
C GLY A 109 -8.91 -5.45 -3.65
N LYS A 110 -8.85 -6.44 -4.55
CA LYS A 110 -8.04 -7.65 -4.37
C LYS A 110 -6.94 -7.75 -5.42
N VAL A 111 -6.06 -8.70 -5.22
CA VAL A 111 -4.98 -9.05 -6.15
C VAL A 111 -5.39 -10.31 -6.92
N SER A 112 -5.05 -10.39 -8.20
CA SER A 112 -5.27 -11.59 -9.02
C SER A 112 -4.50 -12.79 -8.45
N GLU A 113 -4.94 -14.01 -8.75
CA GLU A 113 -4.32 -15.24 -8.23
C GLU A 113 -2.85 -15.38 -8.60
N ASP A 114 -2.44 -14.87 -9.77
CA ASP A 114 -1.07 -14.86 -10.23
C ASP A 114 -0.21 -13.73 -9.61
N GLY A 115 -0.80 -12.87 -8.79
CA GLY A 115 -0.12 -11.74 -8.17
C GLY A 115 0.24 -10.60 -9.12
N LEU A 116 -0.23 -10.61 -10.36
CA LEU A 116 0.15 -9.63 -11.37
C LEU A 116 -0.64 -8.33 -11.29
N VAL A 117 -1.94 -8.41 -11.06
CA VAL A 117 -2.84 -7.25 -11.17
C VAL A 117 -3.65 -7.05 -9.90
N SER A 118 -3.72 -5.82 -9.48
CA SER A 118 -4.70 -5.38 -8.49
C SER A 118 -5.51 -4.20 -9.03
N VAL A 119 -6.78 -4.14 -8.67
CA VAL A 119 -7.69 -3.08 -9.08
C VAL A 119 -8.14 -2.33 -7.85
N GLY A 120 -7.93 -1.04 -7.84
CA GLY A 120 -8.33 -0.17 -6.74
C GLY A 120 -9.11 1.04 -7.22
N ARG A 121 -9.72 1.75 -6.27
CA ARG A 121 -10.39 3.03 -6.53
C ARG A 121 -9.49 4.17 -6.10
N THR A 122 -9.61 5.29 -6.76
CA THR A 122 -8.92 6.53 -6.41
C THR A 122 -9.85 7.71 -6.62
N SER A 123 -9.62 8.78 -5.91
CA SER A 123 -10.26 10.06 -6.21
C SER A 123 -9.72 10.64 -7.51
N CYS A 124 -10.34 11.72 -7.98
CA CYS A 124 -9.90 12.40 -9.19
C CYS A 124 -8.42 12.79 -9.09
N THR A 125 -7.64 12.43 -10.08
CA THR A 125 -6.20 12.75 -10.18
C THR A 125 -5.92 14.11 -10.80
N GLY A 126 -6.97 14.82 -11.21
CA GLY A 126 -6.85 16.11 -11.90
C GLY A 126 -6.46 16.01 -13.38
N LEU A 127 -6.51 14.83 -13.96
CA LEU A 127 -6.22 14.60 -15.39
C LEU A 127 -7.47 14.57 -16.27
N CYS A 128 -8.61 15.02 -15.76
CA CYS A 128 -9.82 15.11 -16.53
C CYS A 128 -9.76 16.31 -17.49
N ASP A 129 -10.06 16.08 -18.75
CA ASP A 129 -10.26 17.14 -19.76
C ASP A 129 -11.70 17.65 -19.77
#